data_fc2619a0e78993ec2d14168d415536fc
#
_entry.id   fc2619a0e78993ec2d14168d415536fc
#
_cell.length_a   1.000
_cell.length_b   1.000
_cell.length_c   1.000
_cell.angle_alpha   90.00
_cell.angle_beta   90.00
_cell.angle_gamma   90.00
#
_symmetry.space_group_name_H-M   'P 1'
#
loop_
_entity.id
_entity.type
_entity.pdbx_description
1 polymer ?
#
loop_
_entity_poly.entity_id
_entity_poly.type
_entity_poly.pdbx_seq_one_letter_code
_entity_poly.pdbx_strand_id
1 'polypeptide(L)'
;MNNQQIAVFGEVLFDQFPDGQQVLGGAPFNVAWHLQAFGLAPRFISRVGHDAKAATIKQAMLTWGLSLDALQIDNTHSTGEVQISFKDGEPSYNIVPNQAYDFIAAEELDLGMQYAVIYHGTLAVRHDISAQALMALKAQHQGRVFVDVNLRAPWWQLAQVEQLVSTADWVKLNHEELQQLQPSTMPLKATMAVFL
;
A
#
# COMPACT_ATOMS: atom_id res chain seq x y z
N MET A 1 -10.20 1.69 26.74
CA MET A 1 -9.67 2.81 25.93
C MET A 1 -10.17 2.56 24.51
N ASN A 2 -10.90 3.49 23.90
CA ASN A 2 -11.35 3.33 22.52
C ASN A 2 -10.10 3.32 21.62
N ASN A 3 -9.77 2.15 21.10
CA ASN A 3 -8.65 2.01 20.18
C ASN A 3 -9.07 2.56 18.81
N GLN A 4 -8.81 3.85 18.58
CA GLN A 4 -9.15 4.54 17.31
C GLN A 4 -7.97 4.55 16.34
N GLN A 5 -6.89 3.83 16.64
CA GLN A 5 -5.70 3.84 15.81
C GLN A 5 -5.98 3.18 14.45
N ILE A 6 -5.46 3.79 13.40
CA ILE A 6 -5.53 3.29 12.02
C ILE A 6 -4.18 2.69 11.65
N ALA A 7 -4.19 1.44 11.18
CA ALA A 7 -3.03 0.87 10.51
C ALA A 7 -3.12 1.16 9.01
N VAL A 8 -2.02 1.58 8.41
CA VAL A 8 -1.85 1.73 6.97
C VAL A 8 -0.74 0.80 6.53
N PHE A 9 -1.10 -0.27 5.80
CA PHE A 9 -0.17 -1.30 5.35
C PHE A 9 0.12 -1.11 3.86
N GLY A 10 1.40 -1.04 3.48
CA GLY A 10 1.75 -1.01 2.07
C GLY A 10 3.07 -0.31 1.74
N GLU A 11 3.20 0.05 0.48
CA GLU A 11 4.43 0.59 -0.08
C GLU A 11 4.70 2.04 0.30
N VAL A 12 5.99 2.34 0.46
CA VAL A 12 6.61 3.64 0.35
C VAL A 12 7.74 3.55 -0.68
N LEU A 13 7.81 4.52 -1.56
CA LEU A 13 8.72 4.48 -2.69
C LEU A 13 9.08 5.89 -3.18
N PHE A 14 10.04 5.95 -4.09
CA PHE A 14 10.35 7.15 -4.85
C PHE A 14 9.97 7.00 -6.31
N ASP A 15 9.25 7.98 -6.82
CA ASP A 15 9.09 8.19 -8.25
C ASP A 15 10.36 8.85 -8.79
N GLN A 16 11.11 8.11 -9.63
CA GLN A 16 12.39 8.53 -10.20
C GLN A 16 12.19 9.05 -11.62
N PHE A 17 12.37 10.34 -11.82
CA PHE A 17 12.25 11.01 -13.10
C PHE A 17 13.54 10.94 -13.91
N PRO A 18 13.46 11.05 -15.27
CA PRO A 18 14.64 10.98 -16.14
C PRO A 18 15.67 12.09 -15.93
N ASP A 19 15.26 13.24 -15.41
CA ASP A 19 16.11 14.39 -15.07
C ASP A 19 16.85 14.23 -13.74
N GLY A 20 16.64 13.08 -13.05
CA GLY A 20 17.22 12.79 -11.75
C GLY A 20 16.37 13.27 -10.56
N GLN A 21 15.26 13.96 -10.80
CA GLN A 21 14.33 14.32 -9.73
C GLN A 21 13.74 13.06 -9.08
N GLN A 22 13.60 13.08 -7.77
CA GLN A 22 12.96 12.03 -6.98
C GLN A 22 11.80 12.63 -6.19
N VAL A 23 10.64 11.99 -6.29
CA VAL A 23 9.45 12.39 -5.52
C VAL A 23 9.06 11.25 -4.60
N LEU A 24 8.99 11.53 -3.31
CA LEU A 24 8.55 10.58 -2.30
C LEU A 24 7.05 10.32 -2.46
N GLY A 25 6.67 9.04 -2.53
CA GLY A 25 5.31 8.61 -2.79
C GLY A 25 5.03 7.19 -2.31
N GLY A 26 4.06 6.56 -2.95
CA GLY A 26 3.42 5.32 -2.55
C GLY A 26 1.99 5.59 -2.08
N ALA A 27 0.99 4.91 -2.65
CA ALA A 27 -0.40 5.21 -2.34
C ALA A 27 -0.72 5.04 -0.84
N PRO A 28 -0.33 3.93 -0.16
CA PRO A 28 -0.51 3.80 1.29
C PRO A 28 0.28 4.85 2.08
N PHE A 29 1.51 5.16 1.67
CA PHE A 29 2.29 6.21 2.34
C PHE A 29 1.58 7.57 2.27
N ASN A 30 1.04 7.94 1.11
CA ASN A 30 0.29 9.19 0.96
C ASN A 30 -0.97 9.20 1.84
N VAL A 31 -1.65 8.07 2.00
CA VAL A 31 -2.78 7.95 2.93
C VAL A 31 -2.32 8.18 4.37
N ALA A 32 -1.24 7.53 4.81
CA ALA A 32 -0.68 7.75 6.16
C ALA A 32 -0.29 9.21 6.36
N TRP A 33 0.32 9.85 5.36
CA TRP A 33 0.71 11.25 5.40
C TRP A 33 -0.48 12.19 5.61
N HIS A 34 -1.58 11.97 4.88
CA HIS A 34 -2.79 12.77 5.02
C HIS A 34 -3.54 12.48 6.33
N LEU A 35 -3.62 11.23 6.78
CA LEU A 35 -4.20 10.89 8.07
C LEU A 35 -3.46 11.59 9.22
N GLN A 36 -2.12 11.68 9.14
CA GLN A 36 -1.32 12.45 10.09
C GLN A 36 -1.66 13.93 10.06
N ALA A 37 -1.86 14.53 8.87
CA ALA A 37 -2.30 15.92 8.75
C ALA A 37 -3.64 16.20 9.43
N PHE A 38 -4.53 15.21 9.48
CA PHE A 38 -5.81 15.27 10.21
C PHE A 38 -5.69 14.93 11.70
N GLY A 39 -4.48 14.71 12.22
CA GLY A 39 -4.23 14.43 13.64
C GLY A 39 -4.60 13.00 14.07
N LEU A 40 -4.77 12.06 13.14
CA LEU A 40 -5.19 10.68 13.42
C LEU A 40 -4.03 9.75 13.83
N ALA A 41 -2.79 10.21 13.77
CA ALA A 41 -1.58 9.49 14.15
C ALA A 41 -1.57 8.02 13.68
N PRO A 42 -1.64 7.75 12.36
CA PRO A 42 -1.71 6.38 11.84
C PRO A 42 -0.42 5.62 12.11
N ARG A 43 -0.55 4.30 12.26
CA ARG A 43 0.59 3.39 12.29
C ARG A 43 0.89 2.95 10.85
N PHE A 44 1.97 3.46 10.27
CA PHE A 44 2.37 3.10 8.92
C PHE A 44 3.24 1.84 8.93
N ILE A 45 2.71 0.74 8.43
CA ILE A 45 3.34 -0.57 8.35
C ILE A 45 3.90 -0.74 6.95
N SER A 46 5.23 -0.71 6.85
CA SER A 46 5.96 -0.83 5.59
C SER A 46 7.37 -1.35 5.84
N ARG A 47 8.13 -1.55 4.76
CA ARG A 47 9.53 -1.94 4.85
C ARG A 47 10.36 -1.14 3.85
N VAL A 48 11.52 -0.67 4.28
CA VAL A 48 12.48 0.09 3.47
C VAL A 48 13.84 -0.58 3.53
N GLY A 49 14.69 -0.32 2.54
CA GLY A 49 16.03 -0.85 2.50
C GLY A 49 16.97 -0.20 3.55
N HIS A 50 18.20 -0.66 3.57
CA HIS A 50 19.26 -0.05 4.35
C HIS A 50 20.10 0.88 3.44
N ASP A 51 19.48 1.94 2.93
CA ASP A 51 20.02 2.83 1.91
C ASP A 51 19.71 4.31 2.16
N ALA A 52 20.23 5.19 1.31
CA ALA A 52 20.03 6.63 1.43
C ALA A 52 18.56 7.06 1.24
N LYS A 53 17.78 6.33 0.41
CA LYS A 53 16.36 6.58 0.22
C LYS A 53 15.58 6.30 1.51
N ALA A 54 15.91 5.22 2.21
CA ALA A 54 15.34 4.91 3.52
C ALA A 54 15.64 6.01 4.55
N ALA A 55 16.85 6.56 4.56
CA ALA A 55 17.20 7.66 5.45
C ALA A 55 16.34 8.91 5.16
N THR A 56 16.11 9.22 3.88
CA THR A 56 15.24 10.33 3.46
C THR A 56 13.79 10.10 3.88
N ILE A 57 13.25 8.89 3.70
CA ILE A 57 11.88 8.54 4.14
C ILE A 57 11.75 8.72 5.65
N LYS A 58 12.66 8.15 6.44
CA LYS A 58 12.64 8.25 7.90
C LYS A 58 12.69 9.71 8.36
N GLN A 59 13.55 10.53 7.76
CA GLN A 59 13.63 11.94 8.09
C GLN A 59 12.34 12.69 7.75
N ALA A 60 11.74 12.41 6.58
CA ALA A 60 10.46 13.00 6.18
C ALA A 60 9.34 12.61 7.17
N MET A 61 9.23 11.32 7.53
CA MET A 61 8.25 10.83 8.49
C MET A 61 8.40 11.51 9.84
N LEU A 62 9.61 11.57 10.39
CA LEU A 62 9.88 12.22 11.69
C LEU A 62 9.54 13.72 11.65
N THR A 63 9.92 14.41 10.59
CA THR A 63 9.63 15.84 10.43
C THR A 63 8.12 16.10 10.37
N TRP A 64 7.36 15.18 9.78
CA TRP A 64 5.89 15.25 9.67
C TRP A 64 5.16 14.74 10.92
N GLY A 65 5.89 14.15 11.88
CA GLY A 65 5.33 13.58 13.11
C GLY A 65 4.75 12.17 12.93
N LEU A 66 5.05 11.47 11.82
CA LEU A 66 4.72 10.06 11.66
C LEU A 66 5.69 9.19 12.47
N SER A 67 5.15 8.20 13.22
CA SER A 67 5.97 7.22 13.94
C SER A 67 6.72 6.30 12.97
N LEU A 68 7.93 5.90 13.39
CA LEU A 68 8.73 4.88 12.71
C LEU A 68 8.54 3.47 13.30
N ASP A 69 7.71 3.30 14.33
CA ASP A 69 7.63 2.05 15.12
C ASP A 69 7.18 0.81 14.34
N ALA A 70 6.54 1.01 13.17
CA ALA A 70 6.11 -0.08 12.29
C ALA A 70 6.81 -0.04 10.92
N LEU A 71 7.84 0.78 10.77
CA LEU A 71 8.66 0.82 9.57
C LEU A 71 9.82 -0.15 9.71
N GLN A 72 9.74 -1.29 9.03
CA GLN A 72 10.76 -2.33 9.03
C GLN A 72 11.97 -1.94 8.17
N ILE A 73 13.13 -2.57 8.45
CA ILE A 73 14.37 -2.34 7.69
C ILE A 73 14.80 -3.65 7.03
N ASP A 74 15.01 -3.61 5.72
CA ASP A 74 15.56 -4.71 4.94
C ASP A 74 17.05 -4.51 4.68
N ASN A 75 17.85 -5.53 4.98
CA ASN A 75 19.29 -5.50 4.72
C ASN A 75 19.67 -6.08 3.34
N THR A 76 18.69 -6.60 2.61
CA THR A 76 18.88 -7.31 1.33
C THR A 76 18.26 -6.56 0.16
N HIS A 77 17.05 -6.01 0.35
CA HIS A 77 16.28 -5.38 -0.71
C HIS A 77 16.34 -3.86 -0.59
N SER A 78 16.39 -3.18 -1.72
CA SER A 78 16.42 -1.72 -1.78
C SER A 78 15.07 -1.10 -1.44
N THR A 79 15.09 0.13 -0.97
CA THR A 79 13.90 0.97 -0.81
C THR A 79 13.14 1.13 -2.13
N GLY A 80 11.82 1.15 -2.05
CA GLY A 80 10.92 1.18 -3.19
C GLY A 80 11.21 2.27 -4.21
N GLU A 81 11.08 1.92 -5.49
CA GLU A 81 11.32 2.81 -6.63
C GLU A 81 10.36 2.52 -7.79
N VAL A 82 9.88 3.59 -8.42
CA VAL A 82 9.21 3.57 -9.73
C VAL A 82 10.03 4.42 -10.69
N GLN A 83 10.50 3.83 -11.76
CA GLN A 83 11.23 4.52 -12.80
C GLN A 83 10.23 5.11 -13.80
N ILE A 84 10.24 6.43 -13.95
CA ILE A 84 9.41 7.15 -14.90
C ILE A 84 10.23 7.40 -16.16
N SER A 85 9.65 7.10 -17.29
CA SER A 85 10.20 7.45 -18.60
C SER A 85 9.10 8.09 -19.45
N PHE A 86 9.48 8.82 -20.49
CA PHE A 86 8.53 9.41 -21.43
C PHE A 86 8.73 8.76 -22.79
N LYS A 87 7.63 8.24 -23.37
CA LYS A 87 7.60 7.71 -24.73
C LYS A 87 6.54 8.50 -25.51
N ASP A 88 6.95 9.14 -26.57
CA ASP A 88 6.07 9.98 -27.41
C ASP A 88 5.32 11.08 -26.63
N GLY A 89 5.94 11.59 -25.55
CA GLY A 89 5.35 12.59 -24.65
C GLY A 89 4.46 12.02 -23.54
N GLU A 90 4.14 10.72 -23.58
CA GLU A 90 3.33 10.04 -22.56
C GLU A 90 4.21 9.41 -21.48
N PRO A 91 3.86 9.55 -20.19
CA PRO A 91 4.62 8.93 -19.10
C PRO A 91 4.41 7.41 -19.07
N SER A 92 5.52 6.70 -18.88
CA SER A 92 5.55 5.25 -18.64
C SER A 92 6.16 4.99 -17.29
N TYR A 93 5.52 4.11 -16.51
CA TYR A 93 5.89 3.80 -15.12
C TYR A 93 6.39 2.36 -15.04
N ASN A 94 7.66 2.19 -14.71
CA ASN A 94 8.24 0.88 -14.44
C ASN A 94 8.42 0.70 -12.93
N ILE A 95 7.50 -0.03 -12.31
CA ILE A 95 7.59 -0.38 -10.88
C ILE A 95 8.63 -1.47 -10.73
N VAL A 96 9.73 -1.17 -10.04
CA VAL A 96 10.83 -2.11 -9.87
C VAL A 96 10.38 -3.30 -9.00
N PRO A 97 10.68 -4.55 -9.40
CA PRO A 97 10.36 -5.73 -8.60
C PRO A 97 11.34 -5.91 -7.42
N ASN A 98 10.97 -6.77 -6.48
CA ASN A 98 11.79 -7.19 -5.34
C ASN A 98 12.34 -6.01 -4.52
N GLN A 99 11.47 -5.07 -4.24
CA GLN A 99 11.78 -3.93 -3.36
C GLN A 99 11.44 -4.28 -1.90
N ALA A 100 12.02 -3.56 -0.94
CA ALA A 100 11.86 -3.87 0.48
C ALA A 100 10.38 -4.02 0.91
N TYR A 101 9.46 -3.20 0.39
CA TYR A 101 8.04 -3.29 0.72
C TYR A 101 7.35 -4.58 0.21
N ASP A 102 7.96 -5.31 -0.72
CA ASP A 102 7.50 -6.64 -1.15
C ASP A 102 7.78 -7.73 -0.07
N PHE A 103 8.59 -7.40 0.93
CA PHE A 103 9.10 -8.30 1.96
C PHE A 103 8.75 -7.83 3.38
N ILE A 104 7.60 -7.19 3.59
CA ILE A 104 7.12 -6.85 4.94
C ILE A 104 6.98 -8.15 5.72
N ALA A 105 7.75 -8.29 6.81
CA ALA A 105 7.89 -9.53 7.56
C ALA A 105 6.81 -9.64 8.65
N ALA A 106 6.11 -10.77 8.70
CA ALA A 106 5.04 -10.99 9.68
C ALA A 106 5.59 -11.08 11.11
N GLU A 107 6.79 -11.62 11.28
CA GLU A 107 7.48 -11.76 12.58
C GLU A 107 7.90 -10.43 13.21
N GLU A 108 7.97 -9.36 12.42
CA GLU A 108 8.27 -8.01 12.89
C GLU A 108 6.99 -7.19 13.16
N LEU A 109 5.81 -7.77 12.96
CA LEU A 109 4.54 -7.10 13.26
C LEU A 109 4.18 -7.22 14.74
N ASP A 110 3.67 -6.14 15.32
CA ASP A 110 3.01 -6.19 16.62
C ASP A 110 1.57 -6.68 16.44
N LEU A 111 1.39 -8.00 16.40
CA LEU A 111 0.08 -8.64 16.23
C LEU A 111 -0.83 -8.50 17.46
N GLY A 112 -0.32 -8.04 18.61
CA GLY A 112 -1.12 -7.75 19.80
C GLY A 112 -1.87 -6.44 19.73
N MET A 113 -1.47 -5.53 18.83
CA MET A 113 -2.14 -4.26 18.66
C MET A 113 -3.50 -4.43 17.97
N GLN A 114 -4.50 -3.69 18.45
CA GLN A 114 -5.82 -3.61 17.84
C GLN A 114 -5.99 -2.25 17.16
N TYR A 115 -6.55 -2.26 15.98
CA TYR A 115 -6.81 -1.07 15.18
C TYR A 115 -8.31 -0.86 14.97
N ALA A 116 -8.76 0.36 14.79
CA ALA A 116 -10.12 0.62 14.34
C ALA A 116 -10.29 0.25 12.87
N VAL A 117 -9.25 0.54 12.08
CA VAL A 117 -9.21 0.28 10.63
C VAL A 117 -7.82 -0.23 10.24
N ILE A 118 -7.78 -1.23 9.38
CA ILE A 118 -6.60 -1.56 8.56
C ILE A 118 -6.90 -1.09 7.14
N TYR A 119 -6.10 -0.13 6.66
CA TYR A 119 -6.08 0.28 5.24
C TYR A 119 -4.94 -0.43 4.53
N HIS A 120 -5.19 -0.95 3.33
CA HIS A 120 -4.14 -1.46 2.44
C HIS A 120 -4.49 -1.30 0.96
N GLY A 121 -3.46 -1.27 0.12
CA GLY A 121 -3.56 -1.39 -1.34
C GLY A 121 -3.35 -2.84 -1.82
N THR A 122 -3.06 -2.99 -3.12
CA THR A 122 -2.76 -4.29 -3.74
C THR A 122 -1.29 -4.44 -4.12
N LEU A 123 -0.56 -3.34 -4.34
CA LEU A 123 0.81 -3.41 -4.87
C LEU A 123 1.79 -4.08 -3.90
N ALA A 124 1.79 -3.69 -2.63
CA ALA A 124 2.73 -4.25 -1.65
C ALA A 124 2.51 -5.74 -1.38
N VAL A 125 1.33 -6.25 -1.67
CA VAL A 125 0.98 -7.67 -1.47
C VAL A 125 1.13 -8.52 -2.74
N ARG A 126 1.77 -7.98 -3.79
CA ARG A 126 2.11 -8.74 -5.00
C ARG A 126 3.10 -9.87 -4.75
N HIS A 127 3.87 -9.80 -3.65
CA HIS A 127 4.80 -10.83 -3.21
C HIS A 127 4.23 -11.57 -1.99
N ASP A 128 4.42 -12.89 -1.95
CA ASP A 128 3.83 -13.78 -0.93
C ASP A 128 4.20 -13.40 0.50
N ILE A 129 5.42 -12.90 0.73
CA ILE A 129 5.88 -12.53 2.09
C ILE A 129 5.02 -11.40 2.65
N SER A 130 4.88 -10.29 1.94
CA SER A 130 4.02 -9.18 2.39
C SER A 130 2.54 -9.57 2.39
N ALA A 131 2.09 -10.43 1.45
CA ALA A 131 0.73 -10.94 1.46
C ALA A 131 0.44 -11.75 2.73
N GLN A 132 1.35 -12.64 3.14
CA GLN A 132 1.24 -13.41 4.39
C GLN A 132 1.28 -12.52 5.62
N ALA A 133 2.12 -11.48 5.64
CA ALA A 133 2.16 -10.50 6.72
C ALA A 133 0.82 -9.76 6.88
N LEU A 134 0.21 -9.32 5.77
CA LEU A 134 -1.11 -8.70 5.79
C LEU A 134 -2.18 -9.69 6.29
N MET A 135 -2.15 -10.94 5.84
CA MET A 135 -3.08 -11.97 6.31
C MET A 135 -2.95 -12.22 7.81
N ALA A 136 -1.71 -12.30 8.33
CA ALA A 136 -1.45 -12.46 9.76
C ALA A 136 -2.00 -11.27 10.56
N LEU A 137 -1.79 -10.05 10.07
CA LEU A 137 -2.33 -8.83 10.69
C LEU A 137 -3.86 -8.84 10.72
N LYS A 138 -4.51 -9.17 9.61
CA LYS A 138 -5.97 -9.24 9.50
C LYS A 138 -6.58 -10.35 10.38
N ALA A 139 -5.92 -11.50 10.52
CA ALA A 139 -6.40 -12.62 11.31
C ALA A 139 -6.51 -12.30 12.84
N GLN A 140 -5.68 -11.40 13.34
CA GLN A 140 -5.69 -10.95 14.74
C GLN A 140 -6.51 -9.68 14.96
N HIS A 141 -7.05 -9.11 13.89
CA HIS A 141 -7.74 -7.83 13.92
C HIS A 141 -9.26 -8.00 14.06
N GLN A 142 -9.89 -7.13 14.88
CA GLN A 142 -11.34 -7.12 15.11
C GLN A 142 -12.04 -5.86 14.55
N GLY A 143 -11.29 -4.91 14.01
CA GLY A 143 -11.83 -3.69 13.42
C GLY A 143 -12.18 -3.86 11.94
N ARG A 144 -12.28 -2.75 11.22
CA ARG A 144 -12.67 -2.73 9.81
C ARG A 144 -11.47 -2.82 8.88
N VAL A 145 -11.66 -3.43 7.72
CA VAL A 145 -10.67 -3.52 6.65
C VAL A 145 -11.11 -2.64 5.48
N PHE A 146 -10.24 -1.70 5.10
CA PHE A 146 -10.42 -0.83 3.94
C PHE A 146 -9.41 -1.22 2.85
N VAL A 147 -9.90 -1.62 1.69
CA VAL A 147 -9.06 -1.93 0.51
C VAL A 147 -9.15 -0.81 -0.51
N ASP A 148 -8.04 -0.18 -0.83
CA ASP A 148 -7.88 0.63 -2.04
C ASP A 148 -7.30 -0.26 -3.15
N VAL A 149 -8.13 -0.64 -4.11
CA VAL A 149 -7.75 -1.63 -5.13
C VAL A 149 -6.51 -1.18 -5.90
N ASN A 150 -6.49 0.05 -6.41
CA ASN A 150 -5.33 0.72 -7.01
C ASN A 150 -4.44 -0.19 -7.87
N LEU A 151 -5.02 -0.84 -8.88
CA LEU A 151 -4.35 -1.81 -9.73
C LEU A 151 -3.13 -1.24 -10.45
N ARG A 152 -2.04 -1.98 -10.44
CA ARG A 152 -0.79 -1.63 -11.14
C ARG A 152 -0.34 -2.80 -12.01
N ALA A 153 -0.65 -2.75 -13.30
CA ALA A 153 -0.19 -3.77 -14.25
C ALA A 153 1.35 -3.73 -14.37
N PRO A 154 2.02 -4.89 -14.53
CA PRO A 154 1.45 -6.26 -14.56
C PRO A 154 1.35 -6.93 -13.17
N TRP A 155 1.39 -6.18 -12.06
CA TRP A 155 1.70 -6.62 -10.70
C TRP A 155 0.47 -7.11 -9.91
N TRP A 156 -0.65 -7.37 -10.54
CA TRP A 156 -1.85 -7.89 -9.87
C TRP A 156 -2.39 -9.14 -10.55
N GLN A 157 -3.09 -9.96 -9.80
CA GLN A 157 -3.77 -11.15 -10.27
C GLN A 157 -5.23 -11.12 -9.79
N LEU A 158 -6.17 -11.48 -10.67
CA LEU A 158 -7.60 -11.38 -10.38
C LEU A 158 -7.98 -12.13 -9.09
N ALA A 159 -7.58 -13.39 -8.98
CA ALA A 159 -7.90 -14.22 -7.82
C ALA A 159 -7.40 -13.63 -6.49
N GLN A 160 -6.21 -13.00 -6.49
CA GLN A 160 -5.67 -12.33 -5.30
C GLN A 160 -6.50 -11.10 -4.95
N VAL A 161 -6.85 -10.27 -5.94
CA VAL A 161 -7.65 -9.06 -5.70
C VAL A 161 -9.05 -9.43 -5.21
N GLU A 162 -9.70 -10.44 -5.81
CA GLU A 162 -10.99 -10.96 -5.37
C GLU A 162 -10.95 -11.43 -3.92
N GLN A 163 -9.89 -12.15 -3.51
CA GLN A 163 -9.71 -12.56 -2.11
C GLN A 163 -9.56 -11.37 -1.17
N LEU A 164 -8.80 -10.34 -1.55
CA LEU A 164 -8.63 -9.13 -0.74
C LEU A 164 -9.95 -8.39 -0.57
N VAL A 165 -10.70 -8.23 -1.65
CA VAL A 165 -12.00 -7.55 -1.69
C VAL A 165 -13.05 -8.30 -0.88
N SER A 166 -13.14 -9.65 -1.03
CA SER A 166 -14.15 -10.47 -0.33
C SER A 166 -14.01 -10.46 1.21
N THR A 167 -12.85 -10.05 1.71
CA THR A 167 -12.57 -9.96 3.15
C THR A 167 -12.53 -8.53 3.67
N ALA A 168 -12.92 -7.54 2.85
CA ALA A 168 -12.94 -6.14 3.19
C ALA A 168 -14.32 -5.68 3.64
N ASP A 169 -14.37 -4.73 4.57
CA ASP A 169 -15.59 -4.00 4.94
C ASP A 169 -15.87 -2.84 3.97
N TRP A 170 -14.81 -2.23 3.46
CA TRP A 170 -14.90 -1.14 2.49
C TRP A 170 -13.90 -1.34 1.36
N VAL A 171 -14.38 -1.13 0.15
CA VAL A 171 -13.59 -1.24 -1.07
C VAL A 171 -13.66 0.09 -1.83
N LYS A 172 -12.51 0.68 -2.10
CA LYS A 172 -12.38 1.83 -3.00
C LYS A 172 -11.73 1.36 -4.30
N LEU A 173 -12.36 1.67 -5.39
CA LEU A 173 -11.84 1.44 -6.74
C LEU A 173 -12.40 2.50 -7.70
N ASN A 174 -11.72 2.71 -8.81
CA ASN A 174 -12.21 3.56 -9.88
C ASN A 174 -13.03 2.77 -10.92
N HIS A 175 -13.61 3.47 -11.89
CA HIS A 175 -14.41 2.86 -12.94
C HIS A 175 -13.63 1.86 -13.81
N GLU A 176 -12.38 2.16 -14.12
CA GLU A 176 -11.53 1.32 -14.97
C GLU A 176 -11.12 0.03 -14.23
N GLU A 177 -10.81 0.14 -12.97
CA GLU A 177 -10.52 -0.99 -12.09
C GLU A 177 -11.73 -1.92 -11.94
N LEU A 178 -12.92 -1.34 -11.73
CA LEU A 178 -14.15 -2.14 -11.69
C LEU A 178 -14.35 -2.91 -13.00
N GLN A 179 -14.12 -2.26 -14.15
CA GLN A 179 -14.25 -2.90 -15.45
C GLN A 179 -13.22 -4.01 -15.68
N GLN A 180 -12.02 -3.88 -15.10
CA GLN A 180 -10.99 -4.93 -15.16
C GLN A 180 -11.32 -6.12 -14.27
N LEU A 181 -11.88 -5.88 -13.08
CA LEU A 181 -12.24 -6.94 -12.13
C LEU A 181 -13.56 -7.62 -12.51
N GLN A 182 -14.51 -6.87 -13.04
CA GLN A 182 -15.84 -7.35 -13.45
C GLN A 182 -16.16 -6.86 -14.86
N PRO A 183 -15.60 -7.47 -15.92
CA PRO A 183 -15.91 -7.11 -17.29
C PRO A 183 -17.42 -7.21 -17.54
N SER A 184 -18.04 -6.11 -17.88
CA SER A 184 -19.50 -6.06 -18.07
C SER A 184 -19.88 -5.00 -19.10
N THR A 185 -20.89 -5.28 -19.90
CA THR A 185 -21.55 -4.32 -20.79
C THR A 185 -22.71 -3.60 -20.11
N MET A 186 -23.01 -3.95 -18.86
CA MET A 186 -24.08 -3.29 -18.08
C MET A 186 -23.69 -1.86 -17.68
N PRO A 187 -24.68 -0.99 -17.42
CA PRO A 187 -24.41 0.31 -16.83
C PRO A 187 -23.63 0.19 -15.51
N LEU A 188 -22.77 1.16 -15.21
CA LEU A 188 -21.87 1.18 -14.04
C LEU A 188 -22.57 0.78 -12.74
N LYS A 189 -23.76 1.35 -12.46
CA LYS A 189 -24.53 1.03 -11.24
C LYS A 189 -24.92 -0.45 -11.14
N ALA A 190 -25.26 -1.06 -12.28
CA ALA A 190 -25.63 -2.49 -12.32
C ALA A 190 -24.38 -3.37 -12.14
N THR A 191 -23.26 -3.00 -12.72
CA THR A 191 -21.97 -3.69 -12.51
C THR A 191 -21.53 -3.61 -11.06
N MET A 192 -21.65 -2.45 -10.41
CA MET A 192 -21.36 -2.30 -8.98
C MET A 192 -22.23 -3.19 -8.11
N ALA A 193 -23.56 -3.30 -8.42
CA ALA A 193 -24.48 -4.13 -7.66
C ALA A 193 -24.21 -5.64 -7.78
N VAL A 194 -23.52 -6.08 -8.83
CA VAL A 194 -23.08 -7.48 -9.00
C VAL A 194 -21.72 -7.73 -8.32
N PHE A 195 -20.88 -6.70 -8.26
CA PHE A 195 -19.55 -6.77 -7.65
C PHE A 195 -19.62 -6.82 -6.12
N LEU A 196 -20.61 -6.17 -5.49
CA LEU A 196 -20.82 -6.11 -4.03
C LEU A 196 -21.71 -7.26 -3.54
#